data_ef9eb5a11e55761be86f094db9caf42a
#
_entry.id   ef9eb5a11e55761be86f094db9caf42a
#
_cell.length_a   1.000
_cell.length_b   1.000
_cell.length_c   1.000
_cell.angle_alpha   90.00
_cell.angle_beta   90.00
_cell.angle_gamma   90.00
#
_symmetry.space_group_name_H-M   'P 1'
#
loop_
_entity.id
_entity.type
_entity.pdbx_description
1 polymer ?
#
loop_
_entity_poly.entity_id
_entity_poly.type
_entity_poly.pdbx_seq_one_letter_code
_entity_poly.pdbx_strand_id
1 'polypeptide(L)'
;VAGVDGLGIWKAYAMPSPVGVWNSFVEMMKQGTLLAAIGNSLLRGAIGYILSLIIGAVIGILINHFSFLHRNLRPLIMGIQTLPSICWVPFSILWFGLTQTAIIFVVIMGSAFSMAIAVDNAILNVPPIYKKAALTMGANQKQIYWKVIFPASLPELISGMKQGWSFAWRALMSGEVMTTSIGLGQTLMTGRNLADINQVMLVMVVIVVVGILIDQVVFYNVEKRVLKKRGL
;
A
#
# COMPACT_ATOMS: atom_id res chain seq x y z
N VAL A 1 -11.87 -6.59 -32.08
CA VAL A 1 -12.00 -8.05 -32.26
C VAL A 1 -11.66 -8.41 -33.69
N ALA A 2 -12.30 -7.81 -34.70
CA ALA A 2 -12.03 -8.14 -36.11
C ALA A 2 -10.61 -7.84 -36.63
N GLY A 3 -9.86 -6.94 -35.97
CA GLY A 3 -8.50 -6.60 -36.40
C GLY A 3 -7.41 -7.54 -35.89
N VAL A 4 -7.66 -8.23 -34.78
CA VAL A 4 -6.66 -9.14 -34.18
C VAL A 4 -6.79 -10.55 -34.78
N ASP A 5 -8.03 -11.01 -34.96
CA ASP A 5 -8.30 -12.31 -35.59
C ASP A 5 -8.14 -12.29 -37.10
N GLY A 6 -8.29 -11.12 -37.76
CA GLY A 6 -8.21 -10.98 -39.22
C GLY A 6 -6.83 -10.84 -39.82
N LEU A 7 -5.83 -10.43 -39.06
CA LEU A 7 -4.46 -10.21 -39.58
C LEU A 7 -3.46 -11.32 -39.23
N GLY A 8 -3.84 -12.30 -38.39
CA GLY A 8 -2.99 -13.44 -38.05
C GLY A 8 -1.61 -13.10 -37.45
N ILE A 9 -1.41 -11.83 -37.02
CA ILE A 9 -0.11 -11.31 -36.57
C ILE A 9 0.26 -11.83 -35.18
N TRP A 10 -0.74 -12.16 -34.34
CA TRP A 10 -0.53 -12.66 -32.99
C TRP A 10 -1.23 -14.01 -32.79
N LYS A 11 -0.56 -14.94 -32.11
CA LYS A 11 -1.14 -16.22 -31.76
C LYS A 11 -2.24 -16.00 -30.70
N ALA A 12 -3.34 -16.75 -30.76
CA ALA A 12 -4.52 -16.59 -29.91
C ALA A 12 -4.25 -16.60 -28.39
N TYR A 13 -3.14 -17.21 -27.96
CA TYR A 13 -2.70 -17.23 -26.57
C TYR A 13 -1.88 -15.99 -26.15
N ALA A 14 -1.52 -15.12 -27.08
CA ALA A 14 -0.64 -13.98 -26.82
C ALA A 14 -1.41 -12.67 -26.59
N MET A 15 -2.68 -12.60 -27.00
CA MET A 15 -3.50 -11.39 -26.86
C MET A 15 -4.87 -11.71 -26.27
N PRO A 16 -5.24 -11.03 -25.14
CA PRO A 16 -6.54 -11.21 -24.54
C PRO A 16 -7.62 -10.61 -25.44
N SER A 17 -8.74 -11.30 -25.59
CA SER A 17 -9.91 -10.73 -26.25
C SER A 17 -10.85 -10.08 -25.22
N PRO A 18 -11.46 -8.91 -25.49
CA PRO A 18 -12.38 -8.29 -24.56
C PRO A 18 -13.55 -9.22 -24.16
N VAL A 19 -14.03 -10.03 -25.10
CA VAL A 19 -15.06 -11.03 -24.85
C VAL A 19 -14.56 -12.16 -23.96
N GLY A 20 -13.32 -12.63 -24.18
CA GLY A 20 -12.69 -13.64 -23.33
C GLY A 20 -12.50 -13.16 -21.89
N VAL A 21 -12.04 -11.94 -21.71
CA VAL A 21 -11.91 -11.31 -20.38
C VAL A 21 -13.26 -11.20 -19.67
N TRP A 22 -14.31 -10.82 -20.41
CA TRP A 22 -15.67 -10.76 -19.87
C TRP A 22 -16.20 -12.14 -19.47
N ASN A 23 -15.98 -13.15 -20.30
CA ASN A 23 -16.38 -14.52 -19.99
C ASN A 23 -15.64 -15.05 -18.75
N SER A 24 -14.35 -14.84 -18.63
CA SER A 24 -13.57 -15.18 -17.44
C SER A 24 -14.10 -14.46 -16.20
N PHE A 25 -14.51 -13.18 -16.31
CA PHE A 25 -15.15 -12.45 -15.22
C PHE A 25 -16.44 -13.11 -14.75
N VAL A 26 -17.34 -13.42 -15.69
CA VAL A 26 -18.63 -14.04 -15.38
C VAL A 26 -18.44 -15.42 -14.75
N GLU A 27 -17.51 -16.20 -15.27
CA GLU A 27 -17.21 -17.54 -14.75
C GLU A 27 -16.66 -17.50 -13.34
N MET A 28 -15.61 -16.69 -13.09
CA MET A 28 -15.00 -16.55 -11.77
C MET A 28 -15.95 -15.92 -10.73
N MET A 29 -16.88 -15.06 -11.17
CA MET A 29 -17.95 -14.53 -10.30
C MET A 29 -18.95 -15.62 -9.93
N LYS A 30 -19.40 -16.46 -10.88
CA LYS A 30 -20.30 -17.59 -10.62
C LYS A 30 -19.70 -18.63 -9.69
N GLN A 31 -18.41 -18.89 -9.82
CA GLN A 31 -17.66 -19.82 -8.96
C GLN A 31 -17.36 -19.21 -7.58
N GLY A 32 -17.54 -17.90 -7.38
CA GLY A 32 -17.17 -17.20 -6.15
C GLY A 32 -15.66 -17.03 -5.93
N THR A 33 -14.83 -17.54 -6.84
CA THR A 33 -13.36 -17.52 -6.72
C THR A 33 -12.81 -16.09 -6.74
N LEU A 34 -13.37 -15.20 -7.57
CA LEU A 34 -12.95 -13.82 -7.65
C LEU A 34 -13.25 -13.04 -6.36
N LEU A 35 -14.45 -13.22 -5.80
CA LEU A 35 -14.84 -12.57 -4.54
C LEU A 35 -14.00 -13.04 -3.36
N ALA A 36 -13.73 -14.35 -3.29
CA ALA A 36 -12.84 -14.91 -2.27
C ALA A 36 -11.43 -14.37 -2.40
N ALA A 37 -10.88 -14.25 -3.61
CA ALA A 37 -9.56 -13.68 -3.87
C ALA A 37 -9.50 -12.20 -3.43
N ILE A 38 -10.49 -11.38 -3.82
CA ILE A 38 -10.58 -9.96 -3.42
C ILE A 38 -10.65 -9.85 -1.89
N GLY A 39 -11.55 -10.59 -1.25
CA GLY A 39 -11.75 -10.54 0.20
C GLY A 39 -10.49 -10.90 0.99
N ASN A 40 -9.82 -11.98 0.61
CA ASN A 40 -8.59 -12.42 1.26
C ASN A 40 -7.44 -11.40 1.07
N SER A 41 -7.26 -10.88 -0.15
CA SER A 41 -6.24 -9.86 -0.42
C SER A 41 -6.51 -8.57 0.36
N LEU A 42 -7.76 -8.11 0.42
CA LEU A 42 -8.13 -6.92 1.20
C LEU A 42 -7.89 -7.12 2.69
N LEU A 43 -8.25 -8.27 3.25
CA LEU A 43 -8.04 -8.56 4.66
C LEU A 43 -6.56 -8.57 5.03
N ARG A 44 -5.73 -9.28 4.25
CA ARG A 44 -4.27 -9.31 4.46
C ARG A 44 -3.63 -7.95 4.27
N GLY A 45 -4.04 -7.25 3.21
CA GLY A 45 -3.57 -5.90 2.93
C GLY A 45 -3.91 -4.93 4.06
N ALA A 46 -5.14 -4.98 4.58
CA ALA A 46 -5.57 -4.16 5.70
C ALA A 46 -4.78 -4.46 6.97
N ILE A 47 -4.63 -5.74 7.34
CA ILE A 47 -3.84 -6.14 8.51
C ILE A 47 -2.38 -5.68 8.38
N GLY A 48 -1.72 -6.00 7.27
CA GLY A 48 -0.34 -5.61 7.02
C GLY A 48 -0.15 -4.10 7.01
N TYR A 49 -1.08 -3.38 6.40
CA TYR A 49 -1.05 -1.92 6.35
C TYR A 49 -1.24 -1.26 7.73
N ILE A 50 -2.21 -1.73 8.52
CA ILE A 50 -2.42 -1.21 9.88
C ILE A 50 -1.17 -1.45 10.74
N LEU A 51 -0.58 -2.63 10.67
CA LEU A 51 0.67 -2.91 11.38
C LEU A 51 1.81 -2.00 10.88
N SER A 52 1.89 -1.75 9.57
CA SER A 52 2.85 -0.82 9.00
C SER A 52 2.67 0.62 9.48
N LEU A 53 1.42 1.07 9.62
CA LEU A 53 1.11 2.40 10.17
C LEU A 53 1.61 2.52 11.61
N ILE A 54 1.36 1.51 12.44
CA ILE A 54 1.77 1.52 13.85
C ILE A 54 3.30 1.51 13.95
N ILE A 55 3.96 0.58 13.28
CA ILE A 55 5.42 0.43 13.30
C ILE A 55 6.09 1.69 12.71
N GLY A 56 5.62 2.13 11.55
CA GLY A 56 6.14 3.32 10.88
C GLY A 56 5.95 4.59 11.71
N ALA A 57 4.78 4.77 12.34
CA ALA A 57 4.54 5.91 13.21
C ALA A 57 5.48 5.91 14.42
N VAL A 58 5.66 4.79 15.09
CA VAL A 58 6.61 4.67 16.22
C VAL A 58 8.03 5.01 15.77
N ILE A 59 8.49 4.41 14.68
CA ILE A 59 9.84 4.67 14.15
C ILE A 59 9.99 6.15 13.73
N GLY A 60 9.02 6.72 13.03
CA GLY A 60 9.06 8.11 12.57
C GLY A 60 9.08 9.12 13.72
N ILE A 61 8.29 8.89 14.77
CA ILE A 61 8.31 9.71 15.99
C ILE A 61 9.66 9.60 16.70
N LEU A 62 10.23 8.40 16.82
CA LEU A 62 11.53 8.18 17.44
C LEU A 62 12.65 8.88 16.65
N ILE A 63 12.64 8.78 15.33
CA ILE A 63 13.59 9.47 14.45
C ILE A 63 13.51 10.99 14.66
N ASN A 64 12.30 11.53 14.70
CA ASN A 64 12.07 12.96 14.89
C ASN A 64 12.49 13.43 16.30
N HIS A 65 12.26 12.61 17.31
CA HIS A 65 12.54 12.98 18.71
C HIS A 65 14.03 12.92 19.05
N PHE A 66 14.77 11.93 18.57
CA PHE A 66 16.19 11.73 18.89
C PHE A 66 17.09 12.14 17.74
N SER A 67 17.88 13.20 17.92
CA SER A 67 18.81 13.71 16.91
C SER A 67 19.83 12.64 16.43
N PHE A 68 20.20 11.72 17.31
CA PHE A 68 21.07 10.60 16.96
C PHE A 68 20.40 9.66 15.94
N LEU A 69 19.14 9.30 16.16
CA LEU A 69 18.38 8.45 15.24
C LEU A 69 18.11 9.18 13.92
N HIS A 70 17.78 10.47 14.00
CA HIS A 70 17.59 11.28 12.79
C HIS A 70 18.83 11.29 11.89
N ARG A 71 20.02 11.44 12.48
CA ARG A 71 21.27 11.49 11.72
C ARG A 71 21.69 10.14 11.14
N ASN A 72 21.46 9.05 11.87
CA ASN A 72 21.99 7.72 11.50
C ASN A 72 20.92 6.79 10.92
N LEU A 73 19.73 6.72 11.53
CA LEU A 73 18.69 5.75 11.14
C LEU A 73 17.89 6.22 9.94
N ARG A 74 17.62 7.52 9.82
CA ARG A 74 16.85 8.06 8.69
C ARG A 74 17.51 7.76 7.33
N PRO A 75 18.81 8.03 7.09
CA PRO A 75 19.45 7.68 5.82
C PRO A 75 19.44 6.17 5.54
N LEU A 76 19.59 5.34 6.59
CA LEU A 76 19.52 3.89 6.48
C LEU A 76 18.12 3.43 6.02
N ILE A 77 17.08 3.96 6.63
CA ILE A 77 15.69 3.65 6.24
C ILE A 77 15.41 4.09 4.80
N MET A 78 15.87 5.29 4.40
CA MET A 78 15.75 5.76 3.03
C MET A 78 16.47 4.82 2.05
N GLY A 79 17.65 4.30 2.42
CA GLY A 79 18.37 3.31 1.64
C GLY A 79 17.60 2.00 1.52
N ILE A 80 17.08 1.45 2.64
CA ILE A 80 16.30 0.20 2.65
C ILE A 80 15.00 0.35 1.84
N GLN A 81 14.37 1.52 1.88
CA GLN A 81 13.15 1.80 1.13
C GLN A 81 13.34 1.72 -0.39
N THR A 82 14.57 1.84 -0.90
CA THR A 82 14.86 1.67 -2.34
C THR A 82 14.77 0.23 -2.79
N LEU A 83 14.80 -0.75 -1.86
CA LEU A 83 14.65 -2.16 -2.21
C LEU A 83 13.22 -2.43 -2.69
N PRO A 84 13.05 -3.04 -3.87
CA PRO A 84 11.75 -3.52 -4.33
C PRO A 84 11.14 -4.49 -3.30
N SER A 85 9.84 -4.35 -3.03
CA SER A 85 9.15 -5.21 -2.04
C SER A 85 9.27 -6.71 -2.32
N ILE A 86 9.41 -7.08 -3.59
CA ILE A 86 9.62 -8.49 -4.00
C ILE A 86 10.91 -9.08 -3.43
N CYS A 87 11.92 -8.27 -3.14
CA CYS A 87 13.17 -8.75 -2.53
C CYS A 87 12.98 -9.28 -1.10
N TRP A 88 11.91 -8.89 -0.42
CA TRP A 88 11.59 -9.39 0.91
C TRP A 88 10.90 -10.75 0.91
N VAL A 89 10.36 -11.18 -0.25
CA VAL A 89 9.61 -12.44 -0.37
C VAL A 89 10.47 -13.67 -0.02
N PRO A 90 11.71 -13.86 -0.53
CA PRO A 90 12.53 -14.99 -0.14
C PRO A 90 12.78 -15.06 1.37
N PHE A 91 13.07 -13.93 2.02
CA PHE A 91 13.26 -13.88 3.46
C PHE A 91 11.98 -14.23 4.21
N SER A 92 10.84 -13.72 3.75
CA SER A 92 9.54 -14.01 4.37
C SER A 92 9.20 -15.51 4.32
N ILE A 93 9.49 -16.17 3.19
CA ILE A 93 9.26 -17.60 3.00
C ILE A 93 10.22 -18.41 3.89
N LEU A 94 11.48 -18.01 3.99
CA LEU A 94 12.45 -18.70 4.85
C LEU A 94 12.09 -18.63 6.33
N TRP A 95 11.53 -17.51 6.80
CA TRP A 95 11.19 -17.32 8.21
C TRP A 95 9.81 -17.83 8.58
N PHE A 96 8.83 -17.68 7.72
CA PHE A 96 7.42 -17.95 8.00
C PHE A 96 6.81 -19.05 7.13
N GLY A 97 7.58 -19.62 6.18
CA GLY A 97 7.05 -20.58 5.21
C GLY A 97 6.08 -19.94 4.20
N LEU A 98 5.36 -20.77 3.45
CA LEU A 98 4.35 -20.33 2.48
C LEU A 98 3.01 -20.05 3.19
N THR A 99 3.01 -19.13 4.14
CA THR A 99 1.87 -18.80 5.00
C THR A 99 1.33 -17.39 4.75
N GLN A 100 0.15 -17.12 5.32
CA GLN A 100 -0.40 -15.76 5.31
C GLN A 100 0.49 -14.76 6.07
N THR A 101 1.19 -15.21 7.11
CA THR A 101 2.13 -14.39 7.88
C THR A 101 3.29 -13.91 7.02
N ALA A 102 3.79 -14.74 6.10
CA ALA A 102 4.82 -14.34 5.14
C ALA A 102 4.37 -13.18 4.26
N ILE A 103 3.12 -13.24 3.76
CA ILE A 103 2.55 -12.15 2.94
C ILE A 103 2.43 -10.86 3.76
N ILE A 104 1.87 -10.94 4.98
CA ILE A 104 1.73 -9.80 5.88
C ILE A 104 3.09 -9.17 6.20
N PHE A 105 4.12 -9.98 6.43
CA PHE A 105 5.49 -9.50 6.64
C PHE A 105 6.01 -8.71 5.43
N VAL A 106 5.80 -9.20 4.21
CA VAL A 106 6.20 -8.47 2.98
C VAL A 106 5.48 -7.13 2.87
N VAL A 107 4.19 -7.07 3.23
CA VAL A 107 3.42 -5.82 3.26
C VAL A 107 4.01 -4.84 4.27
N ILE A 108 4.36 -5.31 5.48
CA ILE A 108 4.97 -4.48 6.51
C ILE A 108 6.32 -3.93 6.03
N MET A 109 7.20 -4.77 5.53
CA MET A 109 8.52 -4.35 5.04
C MET A 109 8.43 -3.40 3.85
N GLY A 110 7.42 -3.57 3.00
CA GLY A 110 7.18 -2.70 1.84
C GLY A 110 6.64 -1.31 2.19
N SER A 111 5.96 -1.14 3.32
CA SER A 111 5.24 0.11 3.62
C SER A 111 5.65 0.80 4.93
N ALA A 112 6.13 0.09 5.96
CA ALA A 112 6.45 0.68 7.26
C ALA A 112 7.57 1.73 7.17
N PHE A 113 8.58 1.52 6.35
CA PHE A 113 9.66 2.48 6.15
C PHE A 113 9.18 3.77 5.49
N SER A 114 8.31 3.65 4.47
CA SER A 114 7.68 4.81 3.84
C SER A 114 6.86 5.61 4.85
N MET A 115 6.12 4.91 5.72
CA MET A 115 5.32 5.53 6.75
C MET A 115 6.18 6.22 7.81
N ALA A 116 7.33 5.63 8.20
CA ALA A 116 8.26 6.23 9.14
C ALA A 116 8.81 7.57 8.62
N ILE A 117 9.23 7.60 7.36
CA ILE A 117 9.71 8.84 6.72
C ILE A 117 8.58 9.86 6.56
N ALA A 118 7.37 9.42 6.23
CA ALA A 118 6.22 10.31 6.11
C ALA A 118 5.86 10.99 7.44
N VAL A 119 5.92 10.25 8.56
CA VAL A 119 5.67 10.80 9.90
C VAL A 119 6.76 11.78 10.30
N ASP A 120 8.04 11.46 10.07
CA ASP A 120 9.15 12.36 10.33
C ASP A 120 9.03 13.66 9.53
N ASN A 121 8.77 13.57 8.22
CA ASN A 121 8.57 14.74 7.35
C ASN A 121 7.36 15.56 7.79
N ALA A 122 6.25 14.94 8.12
CA ALA A 122 5.03 15.63 8.55
C ALA A 122 5.24 16.49 9.81
N ILE A 123 6.10 16.04 10.73
CA ILE A 123 6.47 16.80 11.92
C ILE A 123 7.48 17.91 11.59
N LEU A 124 8.47 17.60 10.75
CA LEU A 124 9.52 18.56 10.37
C LEU A 124 8.97 19.73 9.54
N ASN A 125 7.98 19.48 8.68
CA ASN A 125 7.41 20.48 7.78
C ASN A 125 6.42 21.41 8.47
N VAL A 126 6.09 21.21 9.76
CA VAL A 126 5.30 22.18 10.51
C VAL A 126 6.06 23.50 10.63
N PRO A 127 5.52 24.64 10.16
CA PRO A 127 6.20 25.93 10.20
C PRO A 127 6.66 26.29 11.61
N PRO A 128 7.96 26.65 11.80
CA PRO A 128 8.52 26.97 13.13
C PRO A 128 7.79 28.11 13.86
N ILE A 129 7.10 28.96 13.10
CA ILE A 129 6.33 30.08 13.65
C ILE A 129 5.22 29.60 14.59
N TYR A 130 4.57 28.46 14.28
CA TYR A 130 3.51 27.91 15.12
C TYR A 130 4.04 27.51 16.50
N LYS A 131 5.22 26.88 16.54
CA LYS A 131 5.88 26.52 17.79
C LYS A 131 6.30 27.76 18.60
N LYS A 132 6.86 28.78 17.91
CA LYS A 132 7.25 30.04 18.56
C LYS A 132 6.04 30.78 19.14
N ALA A 133 4.98 30.90 18.38
CA ALA A 133 3.73 31.55 18.85
C ALA A 133 3.15 30.83 20.08
N ALA A 134 3.11 29.51 20.08
CA ALA A 134 2.62 28.73 21.22
C ALA A 134 3.50 28.93 22.47
N LEU A 135 4.81 29.00 22.32
CA LEU A 135 5.75 29.30 23.42
C LEU A 135 5.50 30.69 24.00
N THR A 136 5.30 31.71 23.15
CA THR A 136 4.99 33.09 23.60
C THR A 136 3.66 33.14 24.38
N MET A 137 2.73 32.25 24.04
CA MET A 137 1.44 32.11 24.76
C MET A 137 1.56 31.28 26.06
N GLY A 138 2.76 30.85 26.45
CA GLY A 138 3.00 30.10 27.69
C GLY A 138 2.70 28.62 27.59
N ALA A 139 2.57 28.04 26.36
CA ALA A 139 2.30 26.63 26.19
C ALA A 139 3.51 25.76 26.60
N ASN A 140 3.25 24.70 27.36
CA ASN A 140 4.29 23.72 27.68
C ASN A 140 4.56 22.77 26.51
N GLN A 141 5.67 21.98 26.56
CA GLN A 141 6.10 21.10 25.48
C GLN A 141 5.00 20.08 25.06
N LYS A 142 4.27 19.49 26.03
CA LYS A 142 3.16 18.57 25.73
C LYS A 142 2.03 19.29 24.98
N GLN A 143 1.67 20.49 25.38
CA GLN A 143 0.64 21.28 24.71
C GLN A 143 1.05 21.65 23.28
N ILE A 144 2.32 22.00 23.07
CA ILE A 144 2.87 22.29 21.74
C ILE A 144 2.75 21.07 20.83
N TYR A 145 3.16 19.89 21.30
CA TYR A 145 3.05 18.67 20.48
C TYR A 145 1.61 18.31 20.15
N TRP A 146 0.73 18.22 21.15
CA TRP A 146 -0.62 17.74 20.95
C TRP A 146 -1.61 18.76 20.38
N LYS A 147 -1.45 20.03 20.70
CA LYS A 147 -2.39 21.08 20.28
C LYS A 147 -1.92 21.89 19.07
N VAL A 148 -0.64 21.83 18.72
CA VAL A 148 -0.06 22.62 17.62
C VAL A 148 0.56 21.71 16.56
N ILE A 149 1.61 20.94 16.90
CA ILE A 149 2.37 20.16 15.91
C ILE A 149 1.51 19.06 15.33
N PHE A 150 0.91 18.20 16.15
CA PHE A 150 0.11 17.08 15.67
C PHE A 150 -1.06 17.52 14.79
N PRO A 151 -1.91 18.50 15.20
CA PRO A 151 -2.93 19.00 14.28
C PRO A 151 -2.34 19.62 13.02
N ALA A 152 -1.26 20.39 13.10
CA ALA A 152 -0.65 21.02 11.92
C ALA A 152 -0.07 20.01 10.92
N SER A 153 0.44 18.86 11.39
CA SER A 153 1.01 17.82 10.56
C SER A 153 -0.01 16.89 9.88
N LEU A 154 -1.29 16.92 10.32
CA LEU A 154 -2.31 15.98 9.82
C LEU A 154 -2.47 15.92 8.29
N PRO A 155 -2.48 17.02 7.52
CA PRO A 155 -2.63 16.92 6.07
C PRO A 155 -1.48 16.12 5.43
N GLU A 156 -0.26 16.37 5.86
CA GLU A 156 0.92 15.68 5.36
C GLU A 156 0.97 14.22 5.82
N LEU A 157 0.53 13.94 7.05
CA LEU A 157 0.35 12.57 7.54
C LEU A 157 -0.64 11.78 6.67
N ILE A 158 -1.76 12.38 6.28
CA ILE A 158 -2.75 11.72 5.42
C ILE A 158 -2.17 11.44 4.04
N SER A 159 -1.44 12.39 3.45
CA SER A 159 -0.72 12.17 2.19
C SER A 159 0.29 11.04 2.31
N GLY A 160 1.04 11.00 3.42
CA GLY A 160 1.97 9.92 3.72
C GLY A 160 1.28 8.55 3.90
N MET A 161 0.14 8.51 4.56
CA MET A 161 -0.69 7.31 4.69
C MET A 161 -1.16 6.80 3.34
N LYS A 162 -1.64 7.68 2.47
CA LYS A 162 -2.04 7.35 1.10
C LYS A 162 -0.89 6.75 0.29
N GLN A 163 0.29 7.35 0.36
CA GLN A 163 1.50 6.82 -0.27
C GLN A 163 1.90 5.47 0.32
N GLY A 164 1.86 5.32 1.64
CA GLY A 164 2.11 4.07 2.34
C GLY A 164 1.16 2.95 1.92
N TRP A 165 -0.13 3.25 1.71
CA TRP A 165 -1.09 2.30 1.16
C TRP A 165 -0.70 1.82 -0.24
N SER A 166 -0.26 2.72 -1.12
CA SER A 166 0.19 2.36 -2.46
C SER A 166 1.40 1.42 -2.45
N PHE A 167 2.30 1.59 -1.49
CA PHE A 167 3.41 0.66 -1.27
C PHE A 167 2.95 -0.67 -0.71
N ALA A 168 2.04 -0.65 0.29
CA ALA A 168 1.45 -1.84 0.88
C ALA A 168 0.72 -2.71 -0.15
N TRP A 169 -0.09 -2.08 -1.01
CA TRP A 169 -0.83 -2.77 -2.07
C TRP A 169 0.08 -3.48 -3.06
N ARG A 170 1.15 -2.81 -3.51
CA ARG A 170 2.16 -3.43 -4.39
C ARG A 170 2.92 -4.56 -3.70
N ALA A 171 3.28 -4.37 -2.44
CA ALA A 171 3.97 -5.38 -1.65
C ALA A 171 3.10 -6.62 -1.42
N LEU A 172 1.80 -6.43 -1.18
CA LEU A 172 0.81 -7.49 -1.05
C LEU A 172 0.76 -8.36 -2.32
N MET A 173 0.65 -7.72 -3.49
CA MET A 173 0.65 -8.46 -4.76
C MET A 173 1.94 -9.26 -4.96
N SER A 174 3.10 -8.67 -4.62
CA SER A 174 4.39 -9.35 -4.70
C SER A 174 4.44 -10.59 -3.78
N GLY A 175 3.92 -10.50 -2.57
CA GLY A 175 3.83 -11.61 -1.63
C GLY A 175 2.87 -12.71 -2.09
N GLU A 176 1.68 -12.34 -2.56
CA GLU A 176 0.65 -13.29 -3.00
C GLU A 176 1.04 -14.07 -4.27
N VAL A 177 1.79 -13.46 -5.19
CA VAL A 177 2.27 -14.12 -6.42
C VAL A 177 3.18 -15.30 -6.09
N MET A 178 3.94 -15.24 -5.01
CA MET A 178 4.92 -16.26 -4.62
C MET A 178 4.37 -17.30 -3.63
N THR A 179 3.13 -17.12 -3.17
CA THR A 179 2.50 -18.04 -2.20
C THR A 179 1.35 -18.80 -2.84
N THR A 180 0.94 -19.89 -2.18
CA THR A 180 -0.22 -20.71 -2.61
C THR A 180 -1.53 -20.28 -1.96
N SER A 181 -1.51 -19.21 -1.15
CA SER A 181 -2.70 -18.74 -0.43
C SER A 181 -3.65 -18.01 -1.38
N ILE A 182 -4.94 -18.36 -1.35
CA ILE A 182 -5.98 -17.73 -2.19
C ILE A 182 -5.96 -16.20 -2.04
N GLY A 183 -5.75 -15.49 -3.14
CA GLY A 183 -5.69 -14.04 -3.22
C GLY A 183 -5.57 -13.59 -4.67
N LEU A 184 -5.63 -12.28 -4.93
CA LEU A 184 -5.55 -11.72 -6.28
C LEU A 184 -4.21 -12.03 -6.96
N GLY A 185 -3.08 -11.89 -6.23
CA GLY A 185 -1.77 -12.19 -6.78
C GLY A 185 -1.59 -13.67 -7.12
N GLN A 186 -2.10 -14.57 -6.26
CA GLN A 186 -2.08 -16.01 -6.53
C GLN A 186 -3.00 -16.37 -7.71
N THR A 187 -4.20 -15.77 -7.81
CA THR A 187 -5.12 -15.99 -8.92
C THR A 187 -4.52 -15.53 -10.26
N LEU A 188 -3.78 -14.42 -10.25
CA LEU A 188 -3.01 -13.96 -11.42
C LEU A 188 -1.95 -14.99 -11.83
N MET A 189 -1.22 -15.54 -10.85
CA MET A 189 -0.17 -16.54 -11.12
C MET A 189 -0.78 -17.86 -11.63
N THR A 190 -1.95 -18.24 -11.13
CA THR A 190 -2.70 -19.41 -11.65
C THR A 190 -3.06 -19.24 -13.12
N GLY A 191 -3.63 -18.08 -13.50
CA GLY A 191 -3.92 -17.77 -14.91
C GLY A 191 -2.69 -17.83 -15.80
N ARG A 192 -1.55 -17.30 -15.31
CA ARG A 192 -0.26 -17.41 -16.02
C ARG A 192 0.18 -18.86 -16.21
N ASN A 193 0.10 -19.68 -15.16
CA ASN A 193 0.54 -21.08 -15.20
C ASN A 193 -0.35 -21.95 -16.11
N LEU A 194 -1.63 -21.59 -16.22
CA LEU A 194 -2.59 -22.22 -17.13
C LEU A 194 -2.53 -21.66 -18.55
N ALA A 195 -1.64 -20.67 -18.81
CA ALA A 195 -1.56 -19.94 -20.07
C ALA A 195 -2.89 -19.27 -20.49
N ASP A 196 -3.77 -18.96 -19.50
CA ASP A 196 -5.01 -18.24 -19.71
C ASP A 196 -4.77 -16.73 -19.61
N ILE A 197 -4.49 -16.11 -20.74
CA ILE A 197 -4.22 -14.68 -20.83
C ILE A 197 -5.47 -13.83 -20.48
N ASN A 198 -6.68 -14.34 -20.69
CA ASN A 198 -7.91 -13.63 -20.36
C ASN A 198 -8.09 -13.52 -18.84
N GLN A 199 -7.83 -14.61 -18.10
CA GLN A 199 -7.83 -14.60 -16.64
C GLN A 199 -6.75 -13.65 -16.09
N VAL A 200 -5.53 -13.69 -16.64
CA VAL A 200 -4.44 -12.79 -16.22
C VAL A 200 -4.84 -11.34 -16.40
N MET A 201 -5.36 -10.98 -17.58
CA MET A 201 -5.79 -9.61 -17.86
C MET A 201 -6.95 -9.17 -16.96
N LEU A 202 -7.92 -10.04 -16.74
CA LEU A 202 -9.03 -9.79 -15.82
C LEU A 202 -8.51 -9.44 -14.43
N VAL A 203 -7.64 -10.29 -13.86
CA VAL A 203 -7.14 -10.09 -12.50
C VAL A 203 -6.30 -8.83 -12.41
N MET A 204 -5.51 -8.48 -13.43
CA MET A 204 -4.78 -7.20 -13.47
C MET A 204 -5.74 -6.00 -13.41
N VAL A 205 -6.82 -6.03 -14.20
CA VAL A 205 -7.84 -4.97 -14.17
C VAL A 205 -8.51 -4.90 -12.79
N VAL A 206 -8.85 -6.03 -12.18
CA VAL A 206 -9.44 -6.09 -10.84
C VAL A 206 -8.48 -5.52 -9.78
N ILE A 207 -7.19 -5.85 -9.83
CA ILE A 207 -6.17 -5.29 -8.92
C ILE A 207 -6.14 -3.75 -9.01
N VAL A 208 -6.17 -3.21 -10.22
CA VAL A 208 -6.17 -1.76 -10.45
C VAL A 208 -7.47 -1.13 -9.94
N VAL A 209 -8.62 -1.70 -10.28
CA VAL A 209 -9.93 -1.18 -9.86
C VAL A 209 -10.07 -1.20 -8.33
N VAL A 210 -9.71 -2.29 -7.67
CA VAL A 210 -9.75 -2.40 -6.20
C VAL A 210 -8.81 -1.40 -5.56
N GLY A 211 -7.59 -1.24 -6.09
CA GLY A 211 -6.63 -0.24 -5.61
C GLY A 211 -7.18 1.18 -5.69
N ILE A 212 -7.77 1.57 -6.83
CA ILE A 212 -8.39 2.89 -7.02
C ILE A 212 -9.60 3.07 -6.09
N LEU A 213 -10.45 2.06 -5.94
CA LEU A 213 -11.62 2.14 -5.07
C LEU A 213 -11.22 2.41 -3.62
N ILE A 214 -10.22 1.71 -3.10
CA ILE A 214 -9.72 1.94 -1.74
C ILE A 214 -9.13 3.36 -1.62
N ASP A 215 -8.34 3.81 -2.59
CA ASP A 215 -7.78 5.15 -2.58
C ASP A 215 -8.88 6.22 -2.51
N GLN A 216 -9.90 6.10 -3.35
CA GLN A 216 -10.99 7.07 -3.42
C GLN A 216 -11.97 6.98 -2.24
N VAL A 217 -12.35 5.77 -1.83
CA VAL A 217 -13.35 5.60 -0.76
C VAL A 217 -12.77 5.90 0.61
N VAL A 218 -11.53 5.49 0.88
CA VAL A 218 -10.92 5.65 2.20
C VAL A 218 -10.16 6.97 2.28
N PHE A 219 -9.11 7.14 1.47
CA PHE A 219 -8.18 8.26 1.64
C PHE A 219 -8.75 9.60 1.18
N TYR A 220 -9.42 9.66 0.03
CA TYR A 220 -10.03 10.91 -0.43
C TYR A 220 -11.09 11.45 0.55
N ASN A 221 -11.93 10.57 1.10
CA ASN A 221 -12.94 11.00 2.08
C ASN A 221 -12.33 11.46 3.40
N VAL A 222 -11.24 10.81 3.87
CA VAL A 222 -10.52 11.22 5.08
C VAL A 222 -9.84 12.58 4.84
N GLU A 223 -9.14 12.73 3.73
CA GLU A 223 -8.46 13.96 3.34
C GLU A 223 -9.43 15.13 3.24
N LYS A 224 -10.54 14.97 2.51
CA LYS A 224 -11.59 15.98 2.37
C LYS A 224 -12.19 16.41 3.71
N ARG A 225 -12.43 15.45 4.63
CA ARG A 225 -12.97 15.78 5.96
C ARG A 225 -11.99 16.57 6.81
N VAL A 226 -10.70 16.25 6.73
CA VAL A 226 -9.65 16.95 7.50
C VAL A 226 -9.42 18.35 6.95
N LEU A 227 -9.34 18.52 5.62
CA LEU A 227 -9.20 19.83 4.97
C LEU A 227 -10.41 20.72 5.25
N LYS A 228 -11.63 20.20 5.08
CA LYS A 228 -12.87 20.96 5.34
C LYS A 228 -12.97 21.47 6.80
N LYS A 229 -12.51 20.69 7.78
CA LYS A 229 -12.49 21.14 9.19
C LYS A 229 -11.50 22.28 9.45
N ARG A 230 -10.62 22.58 8.52
CA ARG A 230 -9.60 23.64 8.60
C ARG A 230 -9.88 24.85 7.74
N GLY A 231 -11.03 24.87 7.04
CA GLY A 231 -11.39 25.98 6.16
C GLY A 231 -10.57 26.03 4.85
N LEU A 232 -9.97 24.90 4.45
CA LEU A 232 -9.27 24.70 3.17
C LEU A 232 -10.12 23.90 2.21
#